data_f0a1b226a5e733fe6c6d0fc8c8268f9b
#
_entry.id   f0a1b226a5e733fe6c6d0fc8c8268f9b
#
_cell.length_a   1.000
_cell.length_b   1.000
_cell.length_c   1.000
_cell.angle_alpha   90.00
_cell.angle_beta   90.00
_cell.angle_gamma   90.00
#
_symmetry.space_group_name_H-M   'P 1'
#
loop_
_entity.id
_entity.type
_entity.pdbx_description
1 polymer ?
#
loop_
_entity_poly.entity_id
_entity_poly.type
_entity_poly.pdbx_seq_one_letter_code
_entity_poly.pdbx_strand_id
1 'polypeptide(L)'
;MLRQLTSQRCLGAAGGILVAAYASTLAWAFESQSYNIWGSMLIAPLIGAINAILIWRVGRVEEDRWIVGLMGVGLVLKMVGSFARYFTVFVLYNGVGDAAGFNNQAALYHQFWRHGQFIWETTGKLGTRNLEIVTTAVYTIIGPAPLAGFLVFASFAFWGAYFCYRGFRVAVPDGQHRVYAALLLLMPSLLFWPSSIGKESWLLLWVGVFALGVAKFFRAEVEALPLILLGTAGTVIIRPHLTVLLVASVLGAQAFRPVQDQAMGVLRKAMGILALVAATV
;
A
#
# COMPACT_ATOMS: atom_id res chain seq x y z
N MET A 1 21.47 -33.33 20.79
CA MET A 1 22.40 -32.83 19.75
C MET A 1 22.17 -33.48 18.40
N LEU A 2 22.15 -34.83 18.24
CA LEU A 2 21.91 -35.52 16.94
C LEU A 2 20.56 -35.19 16.28
N ARG A 3 19.44 -35.09 17.00
CA ARG A 3 18.12 -34.70 16.46
C ARG A 3 18.07 -33.28 15.89
N GLN A 4 18.81 -32.33 16.47
CA GLN A 4 18.87 -30.96 15.96
C GLN A 4 19.70 -30.87 14.67
N LEU A 5 20.78 -31.62 14.56
CA LEU A 5 21.61 -31.70 13.35
C LEU A 5 20.85 -32.36 12.18
N THR A 6 20.04 -33.38 12.46
CA THR A 6 19.20 -34.03 11.44
C THR A 6 18.09 -33.08 10.95
N SER A 7 17.44 -32.35 11.86
CA SER A 7 16.41 -31.35 11.51
C SER A 7 16.99 -30.21 10.65
N GLN A 8 18.16 -29.68 10.97
CA GLN A 8 18.81 -28.63 10.17
C GLN A 8 19.23 -29.12 8.78
N ARG A 9 19.73 -30.36 8.66
CA ARG A 9 20.06 -30.96 7.37
C ARG A 9 18.83 -31.22 6.51
N CYS A 10 17.72 -31.69 7.11
CA CYS A 10 16.45 -31.88 6.40
C CYS A 10 15.86 -30.52 5.93
N LEU A 11 15.92 -29.48 6.75
CA LEU A 11 15.46 -28.15 6.37
C LEU A 11 16.32 -27.55 5.24
N GLY A 12 17.65 -27.72 5.30
CA GLY A 12 18.56 -27.30 4.24
C GLY A 12 18.32 -28.03 2.92
N ALA A 13 18.12 -29.36 2.98
CA ALA A 13 17.80 -30.15 1.80
C ALA A 13 16.45 -29.77 1.19
N ALA A 14 15.42 -29.61 2.01
CA ALA A 14 14.10 -29.15 1.55
C ALA A 14 14.18 -27.76 0.92
N GLY A 15 14.91 -26.83 1.52
CA GLY A 15 15.15 -25.50 0.97
C GLY A 15 15.89 -25.55 -0.39
N GLY A 16 16.92 -26.39 -0.50
CA GLY A 16 17.63 -26.60 -1.77
C GLY A 16 16.76 -27.17 -2.88
N ILE A 17 15.89 -28.15 -2.56
CA ILE A 17 14.93 -28.71 -3.51
C ILE A 17 13.94 -27.64 -3.97
N LEU A 18 13.40 -26.82 -3.07
CA LEU A 18 12.47 -25.75 -3.41
C LEU A 18 13.13 -24.69 -4.31
N VAL A 19 14.35 -24.29 -4.03
CA VAL A 19 15.12 -23.35 -4.87
C VAL A 19 15.39 -23.94 -6.24
N ALA A 20 15.82 -25.21 -6.32
CA ALA A 20 16.06 -25.88 -7.59
C ALA A 20 14.78 -26.02 -8.42
N ALA A 21 13.66 -26.42 -7.79
CA ALA A 21 12.35 -26.51 -8.45
C ALA A 21 11.91 -25.14 -8.97
N TYR A 22 12.07 -24.08 -8.16
CA TYR A 22 11.75 -22.72 -8.58
C TYR A 22 12.64 -22.26 -9.76
N ALA A 23 13.95 -22.48 -9.71
CA ALA A 23 14.86 -22.12 -10.79
C ALA A 23 14.53 -22.88 -12.08
N SER A 24 14.19 -24.18 -11.99
CA SER A 24 13.80 -24.98 -13.16
C SER A 24 12.49 -24.51 -13.77
N THR A 25 11.47 -24.17 -12.94
CA THR A 25 10.20 -23.61 -13.42
C THR A 25 10.37 -22.22 -14.01
N LEU A 26 11.25 -21.41 -13.46
CA LEU A 26 11.58 -20.08 -14.02
C LEU A 26 12.28 -20.21 -15.37
N ALA A 27 13.24 -21.12 -15.51
CA ALA A 27 13.94 -21.37 -16.77
C ALA A 27 12.96 -21.85 -17.86
N TRP A 28 12.08 -22.81 -17.51
CA TRP A 28 11.02 -23.25 -18.41
C TRP A 28 10.06 -22.10 -18.79
N ALA A 29 9.67 -21.26 -17.84
CA ALA A 29 8.78 -20.15 -18.10
C ALA A 29 9.45 -19.08 -18.99
N PHE A 30 10.76 -18.87 -18.84
CA PHE A 30 11.51 -17.94 -19.67
C PHE A 30 11.55 -18.35 -21.14
N GLU A 31 11.66 -19.65 -21.41
CA GLU A 31 11.67 -20.21 -22.78
C GLU A 31 10.28 -20.34 -23.41
N SER A 32 9.26 -20.66 -22.61
CA SER A 32 7.94 -21.09 -23.12
C SER A 32 6.80 -20.11 -22.88
N GLN A 33 7.00 -19.09 -22.01
CA GLN A 33 5.93 -18.20 -21.56
C GLN A 33 6.18 -16.73 -21.86
N SER A 34 5.11 -15.94 -21.82
CA SER A 34 5.19 -14.48 -21.98
C SER A 34 5.88 -13.82 -20.78
N TYR A 35 6.37 -12.58 -20.99
CA TYR A 35 6.96 -11.75 -19.94
C TYR A 35 6.05 -11.60 -18.71
N ASN A 36 4.74 -11.57 -18.88
CA ASN A 36 3.80 -11.50 -17.77
C ASN A 36 4.03 -12.62 -16.74
N ILE A 37 4.35 -13.84 -17.19
CA ILE A 37 4.54 -15.00 -16.32
C ILE A 37 5.95 -15.02 -15.74
N TRP A 38 6.98 -15.10 -16.59
CA TRP A 38 8.35 -15.22 -16.08
C TRP A 38 8.85 -13.95 -15.41
N GLY A 39 8.46 -12.75 -15.88
CA GLY A 39 8.76 -11.50 -15.23
C GLY A 39 8.12 -11.40 -13.85
N SER A 40 6.86 -11.85 -13.71
CA SER A 40 6.21 -11.90 -12.39
C SER A 40 6.87 -12.91 -11.46
N MET A 41 7.29 -14.07 -11.96
CA MET A 41 8.06 -15.05 -11.16
C MET A 41 9.39 -14.46 -10.68
N LEU A 42 10.08 -13.67 -11.49
CA LEU A 42 11.32 -13.02 -11.10
C LEU A 42 11.10 -11.92 -10.04
N ILE A 43 10.06 -11.11 -10.23
CA ILE A 43 9.81 -9.93 -9.39
C ILE A 43 9.12 -10.28 -8.06
N ALA A 44 8.27 -11.32 -8.02
CA ALA A 44 7.54 -11.69 -6.82
C ALA A 44 8.43 -11.97 -5.59
N PRO A 45 9.49 -12.80 -5.67
CA PRO A 45 10.39 -13.03 -4.54
C PRO A 45 11.16 -11.76 -4.14
N LEU A 46 11.50 -10.90 -5.10
CA LEU A 46 12.16 -9.62 -4.80
C LEU A 46 11.24 -8.70 -3.98
N ILE A 47 9.97 -8.57 -4.38
CA ILE A 47 8.96 -7.82 -3.63
C ILE A 47 8.77 -8.44 -2.25
N GLY A 48 8.66 -9.77 -2.16
CA GLY A 48 8.58 -10.51 -0.90
C GLY A 48 9.77 -10.23 0.02
N ALA A 49 10.98 -10.29 -0.52
CA ALA A 49 12.22 -10.02 0.23
C ALA A 49 12.29 -8.57 0.73
N ILE A 50 11.96 -7.60 -0.12
CA ILE A 50 11.91 -6.18 0.27
C ILE A 50 10.93 -5.98 1.43
N ASN A 51 9.72 -6.51 1.33
CA ASN A 51 8.72 -6.40 2.39
C ASN A 51 9.17 -7.12 3.67
N ALA A 52 9.79 -8.30 3.56
CA ALA A 52 10.32 -9.05 4.72
C ALA A 52 11.44 -8.26 5.43
N ILE A 53 12.36 -7.63 4.68
CA ILE A 53 13.40 -6.77 5.23
C ILE A 53 12.79 -5.56 5.96
N LEU A 54 11.78 -4.94 5.37
CA LEU A 54 11.10 -3.81 5.99
C LEU A 54 10.37 -4.22 7.27
N ILE A 55 9.66 -5.36 7.27
CA ILE A 55 9.01 -5.92 8.48
C ILE A 55 10.06 -6.24 9.56
N TRP A 56 11.19 -6.82 9.17
CA TRP A 56 12.28 -7.07 10.11
C TRP A 56 12.85 -5.77 10.73
N ARG A 57 12.99 -4.70 9.93
CA ARG A 57 13.35 -3.37 10.44
C ARG A 57 12.31 -2.81 11.41
N VAL A 58 11.03 -2.95 11.10
CA VAL A 58 9.93 -2.62 12.03
C VAL A 58 10.12 -3.37 13.35
N GLY A 59 10.41 -4.66 13.31
CA GLY A 59 10.62 -5.47 14.49
C GLY A 59 11.83 -5.08 15.36
N ARG A 60 12.72 -4.25 14.85
CA ARG A 60 13.84 -3.67 15.63
C ARG A 60 13.44 -2.39 16.36
N VAL A 61 12.41 -1.70 15.89
CA VAL A 61 11.95 -0.40 16.41
C VAL A 61 10.71 -0.57 17.31
N GLU A 62 9.86 -1.55 16.97
CA GLU A 62 8.64 -1.81 17.72
C GLU A 62 8.92 -2.60 18.99
N GLU A 63 8.41 -2.13 20.12
CA GLU A 63 8.50 -2.82 21.40
C GLU A 63 7.67 -4.11 21.42
N ASP A 64 6.53 -4.07 20.75
CA ASP A 64 5.57 -5.17 20.68
C ASP A 64 5.90 -6.15 19.54
N ARG A 65 6.57 -7.25 19.85
CA ARG A 65 6.97 -8.26 18.84
C ARG A 65 5.79 -8.97 18.17
N TRP A 66 4.60 -9.00 18.77
CA TRP A 66 3.42 -9.64 18.18
C TRP A 66 3.01 -9.01 16.83
N ILE A 67 3.22 -7.70 16.66
CA ILE A 67 2.87 -7.01 15.41
C ILE A 67 3.69 -7.54 14.24
N VAL A 68 4.95 -7.90 14.47
CA VAL A 68 5.83 -8.44 13.42
C VAL A 68 5.29 -9.78 12.89
N GLY A 69 4.84 -10.65 13.79
CA GLY A 69 4.19 -11.91 13.41
C GLY A 69 2.89 -11.67 12.63
N LEU A 70 2.06 -10.75 13.12
CA LEU A 70 0.81 -10.38 12.43
C LEU A 70 1.06 -9.76 11.05
N MET A 71 2.07 -8.90 10.92
CA MET A 71 2.49 -8.33 9.65
C MET A 71 2.99 -9.42 8.68
N GLY A 72 3.74 -10.40 9.17
CA GLY A 72 4.18 -11.54 8.36
C GLY A 72 3.00 -12.32 7.78
N VAL A 73 2.03 -12.68 8.62
CA VAL A 73 0.78 -13.35 8.19
C VAL A 73 -0.01 -12.45 7.24
N GLY A 74 -0.20 -11.19 7.59
CA GLY A 74 -0.92 -10.21 6.77
C GLY A 74 -0.27 -10.02 5.39
N LEU A 75 1.06 -9.99 5.30
CA LEU A 75 1.78 -9.90 4.03
C LEU A 75 1.52 -11.13 3.16
N VAL A 76 1.63 -12.34 3.71
CA VAL A 76 1.36 -13.58 2.96
C VAL A 76 -0.07 -13.58 2.43
N LEU A 77 -1.05 -13.28 3.28
CA LEU A 77 -2.46 -13.20 2.88
C LEU A 77 -2.69 -12.10 1.83
N LYS A 78 -1.99 -10.98 1.94
CA LYS A 78 -2.05 -9.89 0.96
C LYS A 78 -1.51 -10.32 -0.41
N MET A 79 -0.41 -11.07 -0.44
CA MET A 79 0.13 -11.64 -1.68
C MET A 79 -0.85 -12.67 -2.28
N VAL A 80 -1.45 -13.54 -1.46
CA VAL A 80 -2.53 -14.44 -1.90
C VAL A 80 -3.71 -13.65 -2.47
N GLY A 81 -4.09 -12.54 -1.83
CA GLY A 81 -5.10 -11.60 -2.33
C GLY A 81 -4.76 -11.05 -3.72
N SER A 82 -3.48 -10.78 -4.02
CA SER A 82 -3.04 -10.35 -5.36
C SER A 82 -3.25 -11.43 -6.41
N PHE A 83 -2.93 -12.68 -6.11
CA PHE A 83 -3.23 -13.80 -7.02
C PHE A 83 -4.73 -13.97 -7.23
N ALA A 84 -5.52 -13.88 -6.17
CA ALA A 84 -6.99 -13.97 -6.28
C ALA A 84 -7.56 -12.81 -7.14
N ARG A 85 -7.06 -11.59 -6.96
CA ARG A 85 -7.45 -10.44 -7.79
C ARG A 85 -7.00 -10.59 -9.24
N TYR A 86 -5.78 -11.07 -9.47
CA TYR A 86 -5.28 -11.35 -10.81
C TYR A 86 -6.19 -12.37 -11.52
N PHE A 87 -6.49 -13.48 -10.85
CA PHE A 87 -7.39 -14.50 -11.37
C PHE A 87 -8.79 -13.92 -11.68
N THR A 88 -9.34 -13.13 -10.77
CA THR A 88 -10.64 -12.47 -10.96
C THR A 88 -10.63 -11.57 -12.19
N VAL A 89 -9.64 -10.69 -12.33
CA VAL A 89 -9.59 -9.69 -13.41
C VAL A 89 -9.29 -10.33 -14.76
N PHE A 90 -8.27 -11.19 -14.83
CA PHE A 90 -7.78 -11.68 -16.13
C PHE A 90 -8.36 -13.02 -16.56
N VAL A 91 -8.83 -13.84 -15.61
CA VAL A 91 -9.42 -15.14 -15.95
C VAL A 91 -10.96 -15.09 -15.90
N LEU A 92 -11.55 -14.62 -14.78
CA LEU A 92 -13.02 -14.61 -14.66
C LEU A 92 -13.66 -13.48 -15.47
N TYR A 93 -13.06 -12.28 -15.49
CA TYR A 93 -13.61 -11.13 -16.21
C TYR A 93 -12.91 -10.86 -17.55
N ASN A 94 -12.08 -11.80 -18.04
CA ASN A 94 -11.39 -11.71 -19.34
C ASN A 94 -10.67 -10.36 -19.58
N GLY A 95 -10.07 -9.81 -18.54
CA GLY A 95 -9.38 -8.53 -18.63
C GLY A 95 -10.29 -7.30 -18.73
N VAL A 96 -11.56 -7.42 -18.36
CA VAL A 96 -12.49 -6.29 -18.27
C VAL A 96 -12.44 -5.68 -16.87
N GLY A 97 -12.20 -4.36 -16.80
CA GLY A 97 -12.19 -3.60 -15.55
C GLY A 97 -11.03 -2.62 -15.43
N ASP A 98 -11.11 -1.77 -14.41
CA ASP A 98 -10.17 -0.65 -14.20
C ASP A 98 -8.71 -1.12 -14.08
N ALA A 99 -8.46 -2.20 -13.35
CA ALA A 99 -7.10 -2.71 -13.15
C ALA A 99 -6.43 -3.17 -14.47
N ALA A 100 -7.21 -3.76 -15.38
CA ALA A 100 -6.74 -4.12 -16.71
C ALA A 100 -6.52 -2.87 -17.57
N GLY A 101 -7.40 -1.86 -17.47
CA GLY A 101 -7.24 -0.58 -18.15
C GLY A 101 -5.93 0.12 -17.76
N PHE A 102 -5.65 0.25 -16.45
CA PHE A 102 -4.40 0.84 -15.96
C PHE A 102 -3.17 0.04 -16.40
N ASN A 103 -3.26 -1.30 -16.36
CA ASN A 103 -2.21 -2.18 -16.84
C ASN A 103 -1.90 -1.95 -18.32
N ASN A 104 -2.93 -2.00 -19.16
CA ASN A 104 -2.77 -1.89 -20.62
C ASN A 104 -2.17 -0.54 -21.02
N GLN A 105 -2.66 0.55 -20.41
CA GLN A 105 -2.14 1.88 -20.68
C GLN A 105 -0.68 2.02 -20.23
N ALA A 106 -0.34 1.55 -19.04
CA ALA A 106 1.02 1.58 -18.54
C ALA A 106 1.96 0.69 -19.37
N ALA A 107 1.48 -0.45 -19.87
CA ALA A 107 2.24 -1.32 -20.75
C ALA A 107 2.56 -0.68 -22.10
N LEU A 108 1.75 0.26 -22.58
CA LEU A 108 2.06 1.07 -23.77
C LEU A 108 3.11 2.15 -23.46
N TYR A 109 2.94 2.88 -22.35
CA TYR A 109 3.75 4.06 -22.08
C TYR A 109 5.13 3.78 -21.49
N HIS A 110 5.34 2.65 -20.78
CA HIS A 110 6.62 2.35 -20.14
C HIS A 110 7.79 2.28 -21.15
N GLN A 111 7.54 1.89 -22.40
CA GLN A 111 8.56 1.84 -23.45
C GLN A 111 9.10 3.23 -23.78
N PHE A 112 8.20 4.21 -23.92
CA PHE A 112 8.59 5.59 -24.16
C PHE A 112 9.41 6.17 -23.00
N TRP A 113 8.98 5.90 -21.76
CA TRP A 113 9.69 6.34 -20.56
C TRP A 113 11.10 5.72 -20.45
N ARG A 114 11.27 4.47 -20.84
CA ARG A 114 12.60 3.83 -20.88
C ARG A 114 13.54 4.47 -21.88
N HIS A 115 13.03 5.11 -22.92
CA HIS A 115 13.81 5.86 -23.91
C HIS A 115 13.88 7.37 -23.58
N GLY A 116 13.49 7.79 -22.37
CA GLY A 116 13.54 9.18 -21.93
C GLY A 116 12.41 10.06 -22.47
N GLN A 117 11.41 9.49 -23.13
CA GLN A 117 10.25 10.20 -23.64
C GLN A 117 9.11 10.11 -22.64
N PHE A 118 9.00 11.09 -21.75
CA PHE A 118 7.97 11.12 -20.71
C PHE A 118 6.63 11.59 -21.27
N ILE A 119 5.70 10.67 -21.48
CA ILE A 119 4.33 10.95 -21.90
C ILE A 119 3.47 11.17 -20.67
N TRP A 120 2.90 12.36 -20.54
CA TRP A 120 2.02 12.76 -19.43
C TRP A 120 0.56 12.90 -19.86
N GLU A 121 0.30 12.90 -21.17
CA GLU A 121 -1.03 13.01 -21.73
C GLU A 121 -1.66 11.64 -21.88
N THR A 122 -2.68 11.39 -21.08
CA THR A 122 -3.54 10.22 -21.19
C THR A 122 -4.98 10.67 -21.36
N THR A 123 -5.83 9.86 -21.96
CA THR A 123 -7.21 10.22 -22.35
C THR A 123 -8.22 10.14 -21.22
N GLY A 124 -7.80 9.72 -20.02
CA GLY A 124 -8.69 9.46 -18.90
C GLY A 124 -9.04 10.69 -18.04
N LYS A 125 -10.02 10.53 -17.14
CA LYS A 125 -10.30 11.49 -16.07
C LYS A 125 -9.06 11.62 -15.16
N LEU A 126 -8.88 12.77 -14.51
CA LEU A 126 -7.68 13.14 -13.75
C LEU A 126 -7.13 12.00 -12.84
N GLY A 127 -7.95 11.43 -11.99
CA GLY A 127 -7.50 10.35 -11.08
C GLY A 127 -7.19 9.03 -11.79
N THR A 128 -7.80 8.73 -12.93
CA THR A 128 -7.49 7.58 -13.79
C THR A 128 -6.14 7.80 -14.46
N ARG A 129 -5.97 8.95 -15.12
CA ARG A 129 -4.74 9.35 -15.77
C ARG A 129 -3.53 9.30 -14.83
N ASN A 130 -3.68 9.86 -13.64
CA ASN A 130 -2.58 9.90 -12.68
C ASN A 130 -2.19 8.50 -12.19
N LEU A 131 -3.16 7.57 -12.05
CA LEU A 131 -2.85 6.19 -11.70
C LEU A 131 -2.16 5.44 -12.86
N GLU A 132 -2.54 5.71 -14.10
CA GLU A 132 -1.85 5.20 -15.30
C GLU A 132 -0.38 5.66 -15.31
N ILE A 133 -0.12 6.94 -15.00
CA ILE A 133 1.24 7.49 -14.86
C ILE A 133 2.03 6.78 -13.75
N VAL A 134 1.43 6.61 -12.56
CA VAL A 134 2.06 5.86 -11.45
C VAL A 134 2.38 4.43 -11.86
N THR A 135 1.44 3.76 -12.52
CA THR A 135 1.64 2.39 -13.01
C THR A 135 2.72 2.33 -14.07
N THR A 136 2.78 3.32 -14.97
CA THR A 136 3.85 3.47 -15.97
C THR A 136 5.22 3.61 -15.31
N ALA A 137 5.34 4.43 -14.26
CA ALA A 137 6.59 4.56 -13.50
C ALA A 137 7.02 3.21 -12.88
N VAL A 138 6.09 2.47 -12.29
CA VAL A 138 6.34 1.12 -11.78
C VAL A 138 6.82 0.19 -12.92
N TYR A 139 6.14 0.17 -14.06
CA TYR A 139 6.47 -0.69 -15.19
C TYR A 139 7.78 -0.30 -15.90
N THR A 140 8.17 0.95 -15.82
CA THR A 140 9.49 1.39 -16.31
C THR A 140 10.62 0.67 -15.55
N ILE A 141 10.40 0.36 -14.26
CA ILE A 141 11.37 -0.34 -13.41
C ILE A 141 11.25 -1.85 -13.55
N ILE A 142 10.04 -2.41 -13.36
CA ILE A 142 9.83 -3.87 -13.27
C ILE A 142 9.41 -4.52 -14.58
N GLY A 143 9.11 -3.76 -15.65
CA GLY A 143 8.51 -4.25 -16.89
C GLY A 143 6.98 -4.46 -16.78
N PRO A 144 6.30 -4.65 -17.94
CA PRO A 144 4.85 -4.76 -18.02
C PRO A 144 4.36 -6.17 -17.68
N ALA A 145 4.47 -6.54 -16.40
CA ALA A 145 3.98 -7.80 -15.86
C ALA A 145 2.80 -7.52 -14.90
N PRO A 146 1.54 -7.74 -15.31
CA PRO A 146 0.36 -7.42 -14.52
C PRO A 146 0.38 -7.98 -13.11
N LEU A 147 0.75 -9.26 -12.92
CA LEU A 147 0.83 -9.88 -11.61
C LEU A 147 1.92 -9.22 -10.74
N ALA A 148 3.09 -8.91 -11.30
CA ALA A 148 4.12 -8.17 -10.59
C ALA A 148 3.63 -6.78 -10.18
N GLY A 149 2.94 -6.07 -11.07
CA GLY A 149 2.27 -4.81 -10.76
C GLY A 149 1.27 -4.94 -9.61
N PHE A 150 0.44 -5.99 -9.60
CA PHE A 150 -0.50 -6.25 -8.51
C PHE A 150 0.22 -6.43 -7.17
N LEU A 151 1.32 -7.17 -7.14
CA LEU A 151 2.14 -7.37 -5.93
C LEU A 151 2.76 -6.06 -5.41
N VAL A 152 3.24 -5.19 -6.31
CA VAL A 152 3.75 -3.86 -5.93
C VAL A 152 2.64 -3.02 -5.29
N PHE A 153 1.47 -2.93 -5.94
CA PHE A 153 0.35 -2.15 -5.42
C PHE A 153 -0.23 -2.75 -4.14
N ALA A 154 -0.23 -4.08 -4.00
CA ALA A 154 -0.59 -4.74 -2.75
C ALA A 154 0.38 -4.36 -1.61
N SER A 155 1.67 -4.22 -1.92
CA SER A 155 2.66 -3.75 -0.94
C SER A 155 2.37 -2.31 -0.51
N PHE A 156 1.99 -1.41 -1.42
CA PHE A 156 1.55 -0.06 -1.05
C PHE A 156 0.39 -0.10 -0.05
N ALA A 157 -0.64 -0.87 -0.35
CA ALA A 157 -1.79 -1.01 0.53
C ALA A 157 -1.43 -1.65 1.89
N PHE A 158 -0.54 -2.64 1.89
CA PHE A 158 -0.05 -3.27 3.12
C PHE A 158 0.65 -2.27 4.04
N TRP A 159 1.55 -1.46 3.50
CA TRP A 159 2.23 -0.42 4.27
C TRP A 159 1.28 0.71 4.70
N GLY A 160 0.29 1.04 3.88
CA GLY A 160 -0.78 1.96 4.26
C GLY A 160 -1.56 1.49 5.48
N ALA A 161 -1.95 0.21 5.52
CA ALA A 161 -2.60 -0.39 6.68
C ALA A 161 -1.70 -0.33 7.94
N TYR A 162 -0.41 -0.60 7.79
CA TYR A 162 0.55 -0.46 8.90
C TYR A 162 0.66 1.00 9.38
N PHE A 163 0.71 1.99 8.50
CA PHE A 163 0.74 3.39 8.90
C PHE A 163 -0.56 3.83 9.59
N CYS A 164 -1.73 3.34 9.17
CA CYS A 164 -2.98 3.54 9.90
C CYS A 164 -2.89 2.97 11.33
N TYR A 165 -2.35 1.75 11.48
CA TYR A 165 -2.12 1.16 12.79
C TYR A 165 -1.18 2.01 13.66
N ARG A 166 -0.07 2.48 13.10
CA ARG A 166 0.85 3.39 13.80
C ARG A 166 0.19 4.69 14.22
N GLY A 167 -0.61 5.28 13.32
CA GLY A 167 -1.40 6.48 13.63
C GLY A 167 -2.36 6.26 14.78
N PHE A 168 -3.07 5.12 14.79
CA PHE A 168 -3.96 4.76 15.88
C PHE A 168 -3.22 4.60 17.23
N ARG A 169 -2.06 3.93 17.24
CA ARG A 169 -1.24 3.80 18.47
C ARG A 169 -0.82 5.16 19.03
N VAL A 170 -0.44 6.08 18.16
CA VAL A 170 -0.05 7.45 18.58
C VAL A 170 -1.26 8.23 19.07
N ALA A 171 -2.41 8.15 18.39
CA ALA A 171 -3.61 8.91 18.74
C ALA A 171 -4.30 8.40 19.99
N VAL A 172 -4.37 7.07 20.17
CA VAL A 172 -5.13 6.38 21.24
C VAL A 172 -4.21 5.40 21.96
N PRO A 173 -3.34 5.84 22.89
CA PRO A 173 -2.37 4.97 23.57
C PRO A 173 -3.00 3.81 24.33
N ASP A 174 -4.16 4.04 24.96
CA ASP A 174 -4.91 3.05 25.73
C ASP A 174 -5.90 2.24 24.88
N GLY A 175 -5.82 2.35 23.54
CA GLY A 175 -6.72 1.70 22.62
C GLY A 175 -6.46 0.19 22.45
N GLN A 176 -7.43 -0.51 21.87
CA GLN A 176 -7.30 -1.94 21.56
C GLN A 176 -6.43 -2.16 20.29
N HIS A 177 -5.14 -1.89 20.40
CA HIS A 177 -4.20 -1.90 19.28
C HIS A 177 -4.16 -3.22 18.53
N ARG A 178 -4.28 -4.36 19.24
CA ARG A 178 -4.27 -5.71 18.63
C ARG A 178 -5.48 -5.95 17.74
N VAL A 179 -6.66 -5.58 18.21
CA VAL A 179 -7.91 -5.72 17.44
C VAL A 179 -7.84 -4.83 16.19
N TYR A 180 -7.42 -3.58 16.37
CA TYR A 180 -7.31 -2.65 15.24
C TYR A 180 -6.30 -3.12 14.18
N ALA A 181 -5.12 -3.59 14.60
CA ALA A 181 -4.13 -4.15 13.69
C ALA A 181 -4.65 -5.40 12.97
N ALA A 182 -5.33 -6.31 13.68
CA ALA A 182 -5.92 -7.50 13.08
C ALA A 182 -6.99 -7.14 12.04
N LEU A 183 -7.85 -6.17 12.33
CA LEU A 183 -8.84 -5.69 11.38
C LEU A 183 -8.18 -5.09 10.13
N LEU A 184 -7.15 -4.27 10.27
CA LEU A 184 -6.47 -3.66 9.13
C LEU A 184 -5.70 -4.67 8.26
N LEU A 185 -5.05 -5.65 8.89
CA LEU A 185 -4.15 -6.56 8.20
C LEU A 185 -4.79 -7.87 7.75
N LEU A 186 -5.93 -8.27 8.37
CA LEU A 186 -6.56 -9.57 8.11
C LEU A 186 -7.99 -9.48 7.57
N MET A 187 -8.63 -8.29 7.53
CA MET A 187 -9.99 -8.15 7.01
C MET A 187 -10.04 -8.55 5.53
N PRO A 188 -10.89 -9.51 5.13
CA PRO A 188 -10.93 -10.05 3.77
C PRO A 188 -11.10 -8.98 2.68
N SER A 189 -11.92 -7.95 2.92
CA SER A 189 -12.11 -6.84 1.99
C SER A 189 -10.82 -6.04 1.78
N LEU A 190 -10.04 -5.79 2.83
CA LEU A 190 -8.76 -5.10 2.75
C LEU A 190 -7.65 -6.01 2.17
N LEU A 191 -7.78 -7.31 2.29
CA LEU A 191 -6.87 -8.28 1.67
C LEU A 191 -7.15 -8.44 0.18
N PHE A 192 -8.40 -8.31 -0.27
CA PHE A 192 -8.78 -8.56 -1.65
C PHE A 192 -8.78 -7.29 -2.53
N TRP A 193 -9.59 -6.27 -2.18
CA TRP A 193 -9.79 -5.12 -3.06
C TRP A 193 -8.52 -4.31 -3.33
N PRO A 194 -7.74 -3.88 -2.33
CA PRO A 194 -6.52 -3.12 -2.58
C PRO A 194 -5.29 -4.05 -2.80
N SER A 195 -5.47 -5.16 -3.54
CA SER A 195 -4.40 -6.11 -3.90
C SER A 195 -4.22 -6.21 -5.42
N SER A 196 -4.52 -5.14 -6.13
CA SER A 196 -4.34 -5.00 -7.57
C SER A 196 -3.85 -3.60 -7.92
N ILE A 197 -3.43 -3.40 -9.16
CA ILE A 197 -3.24 -2.06 -9.71
C ILE A 197 -4.59 -1.34 -9.61
N GLY A 198 -4.67 -0.33 -8.76
CA GLY A 198 -5.93 0.33 -8.47
C GLY A 198 -5.79 1.54 -7.56
N LYS A 199 -6.79 2.41 -7.61
CA LYS A 199 -6.88 3.62 -6.80
C LYS A 199 -6.90 3.30 -5.31
N GLU A 200 -7.54 2.20 -4.93
CA GLU A 200 -7.69 1.74 -3.55
C GLU A 200 -6.34 1.42 -2.89
N SER A 201 -5.45 0.76 -3.63
CA SER A 201 -4.11 0.40 -3.15
C SER A 201 -3.26 1.65 -2.88
N TRP A 202 -3.28 2.58 -3.82
CA TRP A 202 -2.58 3.86 -3.71
C TRP A 202 -3.14 4.72 -2.58
N LEU A 203 -4.47 4.85 -2.52
CA LEU A 203 -5.14 5.67 -1.52
C LEU A 203 -4.91 5.13 -0.11
N LEU A 204 -4.95 3.81 0.08
CA LEU A 204 -4.71 3.23 1.42
C LEU A 204 -3.30 3.57 1.92
N LEU A 205 -2.28 3.58 1.05
CA LEU A 205 -0.94 4.02 1.42
C LEU A 205 -0.96 5.45 1.96
N TRP A 206 -1.48 6.37 1.16
CA TRP A 206 -1.38 7.80 1.48
C TRP A 206 -2.34 8.26 2.57
N VAL A 207 -3.51 7.63 2.69
CA VAL A 207 -4.40 7.81 3.84
C VAL A 207 -3.72 7.33 5.12
N GLY A 208 -2.99 6.22 5.08
CA GLY A 208 -2.21 5.74 6.23
C GLY A 208 -1.11 6.72 6.63
N VAL A 209 -0.35 7.23 5.66
CA VAL A 209 0.69 8.26 5.91
C VAL A 209 0.07 9.53 6.48
N PHE A 210 -1.04 10.00 5.92
CA PHE A 210 -1.79 11.15 6.41
C PHE A 210 -2.27 10.94 7.85
N ALA A 211 -2.90 9.80 8.13
CA ALA A 211 -3.43 9.47 9.46
C ALA A 211 -2.31 9.45 10.52
N LEU A 212 -1.15 8.87 10.20
CA LEU A 212 0.01 8.90 11.07
C LEU A 212 0.51 10.33 11.28
N GLY A 213 0.58 11.14 10.23
CA GLY A 213 0.95 12.54 10.31
C GLY A 213 0.02 13.36 11.21
N VAL A 214 -1.29 13.17 11.06
CA VAL A 214 -2.32 13.82 11.90
C VAL A 214 -2.18 13.40 13.37
N ALA A 215 -1.99 12.10 13.64
CA ALA A 215 -1.80 11.60 14.99
C ALA A 215 -0.57 12.25 15.66
N LYS A 216 0.55 12.36 14.94
CA LYS A 216 1.77 13.03 15.39
C LYS A 216 1.57 14.55 15.55
N PHE A 217 0.79 15.18 14.69
CA PHE A 217 0.45 16.61 14.80
C PHE A 217 -0.25 16.93 16.12
N PHE A 218 -1.23 16.11 16.52
CA PHE A 218 -1.90 16.30 17.81
C PHE A 218 -1.02 16.01 19.03
N ARG A 219 0.14 15.38 18.84
CA ARG A 219 1.20 15.17 19.83
C ARG A 219 2.30 16.23 19.78
N ALA A 220 2.20 17.21 18.87
CA ALA A 220 3.20 18.24 18.62
C ALA A 220 4.58 17.68 18.21
N GLU A 221 4.61 16.54 17.51
CA GLU A 221 5.85 15.95 17.00
C GLU A 221 6.30 16.65 15.70
N VAL A 222 7.61 16.86 15.54
CA VAL A 222 8.21 17.60 14.41
C VAL A 222 7.95 16.91 13.06
N GLU A 223 7.87 15.58 13.05
CA GLU A 223 7.65 14.79 11.85
C GLU A 223 6.21 14.84 11.30
N ALA A 224 5.30 15.51 12.01
CA ALA A 224 3.87 15.55 11.64
C ALA A 224 3.64 16.22 10.28
N LEU A 225 4.23 17.41 10.08
CA LEU A 225 3.98 18.22 8.90
C LEU A 225 4.42 17.55 7.59
N PRO A 226 5.64 16.98 7.46
CA PRO A 226 6.03 16.24 6.27
C PRO A 226 5.09 15.08 5.94
N LEU A 227 4.63 14.33 6.94
CA LEU A 227 3.71 13.21 6.73
C LEU A 227 2.33 13.67 6.27
N ILE A 228 1.79 14.76 6.83
CA ILE A 228 0.53 15.34 6.39
C ILE A 228 0.65 15.82 4.94
N LEU A 229 1.71 16.55 4.61
CA LEU A 229 1.92 17.06 3.25
C LEU A 229 2.05 15.93 2.23
N LEU A 230 2.84 14.90 2.54
CA LEU A 230 3.00 13.72 1.67
C LEU A 230 1.68 12.95 1.50
N GLY A 231 0.97 12.69 2.61
CA GLY A 231 -0.32 12.01 2.56
C GLY A 231 -1.36 12.79 1.76
N THR A 232 -1.41 14.11 1.94
CA THR A 232 -2.27 15.03 1.18
C THR A 232 -1.91 15.00 -0.32
N ALA A 233 -0.64 15.15 -0.66
CA ALA A 233 -0.17 15.10 -2.05
C ALA A 233 -0.52 13.76 -2.71
N GLY A 234 -0.29 12.63 -2.02
CA GLY A 234 -0.60 11.31 -2.54
C GLY A 234 -2.10 11.04 -2.74
N THR A 235 -2.97 11.62 -1.90
CA THR A 235 -4.43 11.46 -2.04
C THR A 235 -5.02 12.40 -3.09
N VAL A 236 -4.56 13.66 -3.16
CA VAL A 236 -5.08 14.66 -4.10
C VAL A 236 -4.86 14.27 -5.56
N ILE A 237 -3.75 13.62 -5.85
CA ILE A 237 -3.38 13.17 -7.19
C ILE A 237 -4.46 12.22 -7.76
N ILE A 238 -5.04 11.35 -6.93
CA ILE A 238 -5.98 10.31 -7.37
C ILE A 238 -7.44 10.70 -7.09
N ARG A 239 -7.74 11.24 -5.90
CA ARG A 239 -9.10 11.61 -5.47
C ARG A 239 -9.09 12.92 -4.69
N PRO A 240 -9.12 14.09 -5.34
CA PRO A 240 -9.09 15.40 -4.68
C PRO A 240 -10.22 15.57 -3.64
N HIS A 241 -11.43 15.08 -3.93
CA HIS A 241 -12.55 15.14 -2.99
C HIS A 241 -12.31 14.37 -1.68
N LEU A 242 -11.60 13.23 -1.74
CA LEU A 242 -11.21 12.50 -0.53
C LEU A 242 -10.22 13.34 0.30
N THR A 243 -9.30 14.03 -0.35
CA THR A 243 -8.34 14.91 0.33
C THR A 243 -9.05 16.04 1.06
N VAL A 244 -10.04 16.65 0.42
CA VAL A 244 -10.88 17.69 1.06
C VAL A 244 -11.55 17.14 2.32
N LEU A 245 -12.14 15.96 2.26
CA LEU A 245 -12.75 15.31 3.42
C LEU A 245 -11.74 15.03 4.55
N LEU A 246 -10.54 14.57 4.20
CA LEU A 246 -9.47 14.32 5.18
C LEU A 246 -9.04 15.62 5.87
N VAL A 247 -8.80 16.67 5.11
CA VAL A 247 -8.40 17.98 5.66
C VAL A 247 -9.53 18.58 6.51
N ALA A 248 -10.77 18.53 6.02
CA ALA A 248 -11.95 19.00 6.76
C ALA A 248 -12.11 18.26 8.09
N SER A 249 -11.86 16.94 8.11
CA SER A 249 -11.89 16.14 9.33
C SER A 249 -10.87 16.60 10.37
N VAL A 250 -9.65 16.94 9.94
CA VAL A 250 -8.60 17.47 10.84
C VAL A 250 -8.97 18.85 11.36
N LEU A 251 -9.45 19.74 10.50
CA LEU A 251 -9.91 21.07 10.91
C LEU A 251 -11.09 20.98 11.89
N GLY A 252 -12.04 20.10 11.62
CA GLY A 252 -13.14 19.79 12.54
C GLY A 252 -12.65 19.29 13.88
N ALA A 253 -11.76 18.29 13.89
CA ALA A 253 -11.17 17.77 15.12
C ALA A 253 -10.44 18.87 15.93
N GLN A 254 -9.71 19.74 15.24
CA GLN A 254 -9.02 20.85 15.88
C GLN A 254 -10.00 21.90 16.45
N ALA A 255 -11.11 22.15 15.75
CA ALA A 255 -12.13 23.11 16.20
C ALA A 255 -12.84 22.66 17.49
N PHE A 256 -13.10 21.35 17.60
CA PHE A 256 -13.79 20.77 18.77
C PHE A 256 -12.84 20.36 19.91
N ARG A 257 -11.54 20.57 19.77
CA ARG A 257 -10.58 20.29 20.84
C ARG A 257 -10.84 21.22 22.04
N PRO A 258 -10.88 20.69 23.28
CA PRO A 258 -11.03 21.51 24.48
C PRO A 258 -9.92 22.57 24.56
N VAL A 259 -10.30 23.82 24.82
CA VAL A 259 -9.37 24.94 25.00
C VAL A 259 -9.65 25.57 26.35
N GLN A 260 -8.61 25.92 27.09
CA GLN A 260 -8.76 26.56 28.41
C GLN A 260 -9.32 27.98 28.33
N ASP A 261 -9.08 28.67 27.21
CA ASP A 261 -9.59 30.01 26.97
C ASP A 261 -10.88 29.96 26.15
N GLN A 262 -12.00 30.47 26.73
CA GLN A 262 -13.33 30.45 26.11
C GLN A 262 -13.40 31.26 24.81
N ALA A 263 -12.75 32.43 24.75
CA ALA A 263 -12.76 33.29 23.56
C ALA A 263 -12.04 32.58 22.37
N MET A 264 -10.89 31.99 22.61
CA MET A 264 -10.15 31.22 21.62
C MET A 264 -10.92 29.97 21.20
N GLY A 265 -11.66 29.36 22.13
CA GLY A 265 -12.51 28.20 21.85
C GLY A 265 -13.65 28.51 20.86
N VAL A 266 -14.32 29.66 21.01
CA VAL A 266 -15.39 30.10 20.10
C VAL A 266 -14.84 30.39 18.70
N LEU A 267 -13.71 31.10 18.60
CA LEU A 267 -13.08 31.40 17.31
C LEU A 267 -12.66 30.12 16.56
N ARG A 268 -12.05 29.16 17.25
CA ARG A 268 -11.68 27.85 16.65
C ARG A 268 -12.89 27.08 16.15
N LYS A 269 -13.98 27.04 16.92
CA LYS A 269 -15.22 26.37 16.50
C LYS A 269 -15.82 27.02 15.26
N ALA A 270 -15.85 28.34 15.22
CA ALA A 270 -16.34 29.10 14.07
C ALA A 270 -15.51 28.83 12.80
N MET A 271 -14.18 28.84 12.93
CA MET A 271 -13.27 28.50 11.82
C MET A 271 -13.43 27.03 11.35
N GLY A 272 -13.63 26.09 12.26
CA GLY A 272 -13.85 24.69 11.92
C GLY A 272 -15.18 24.47 11.19
N ILE A 273 -16.24 25.14 11.61
CA ILE A 273 -17.55 25.09 10.93
C ILE A 273 -17.44 25.71 9.54
N LEU A 274 -16.80 26.87 9.40
CA LEU A 274 -16.56 27.52 8.11
C LEU A 274 -15.76 26.61 7.16
N ALA A 275 -14.72 25.96 7.64
CA ALA A 275 -13.92 25.02 6.84
C ALA A 275 -14.74 23.78 6.42
N LEU A 276 -15.59 23.24 7.29
CA LEU A 276 -16.50 22.15 6.96
C LEU A 276 -17.53 22.56 5.88
N VAL A 277 -18.13 23.74 6.02
CA VAL A 277 -19.07 24.27 5.01
C VAL A 277 -18.37 24.49 3.66
N ALA A 278 -17.18 25.09 3.66
CA ALA A 278 -16.40 25.29 2.44
C ALA A 278 -15.97 23.98 1.75
N ALA A 279 -15.89 22.89 2.49
CA ALA A 279 -15.55 21.57 1.95
C ALA A 279 -16.76 20.82 1.35
N THR A 280 -17.98 21.29 1.61
CA THR A 280 -19.24 20.67 1.13
C THR A 280 -19.86 21.40 -0.06
N VAL A 281 -19.36 22.59 -0.40
CA VAL A 281 -19.71 23.39 -1.58
C VAL A 281 -18.69 23.17 -2.70
#